data_3d293403c05d0752742e98828959226b
#
_entry.id   3d293403c05d0752742e98828959226b
#
_cell.length_a   1.000
_cell.length_b   1.000
_cell.length_c   1.000
_cell.angle_alpha   90.00
_cell.angle_beta   90.00
_cell.angle_gamma   90.00
#
_symmetry.space_group_name_H-M   'P 1'
#
loop_
_entity.id
_entity.type
_entity.pdbx_description
1 polymer ?
#
loop_
_entity_poly.entity_id
_entity_poly.type
_entity_poly.pdbx_seq_one_letter_code
_entity_poly.pdbx_strand_id
1 'polypeptide(L)'
;METFIIAEAGANHDRNFEKALLLIDSAVEAGCNACKFQTYSSNTLYSKNTPDFAGYKNINKLIKNLELPREWQKELKIYCDSKDIEFMSTPFDESAVEELIDLGVKRMKIAGFEATDIRFVEMVASSGLPVIMSVGIGFSWNDWHLYSEIFERYDNHVTLLHCNNAYPTPPEDVFLNTITELKIHGVDCIGFSDHTISPFTPALAVTLGAKVIEKHFTLSRSLSGPDHSFALEPEELKQMVNYIRHTEKCLGYKKGFSKSEENFKKAMRSIVAKKQIKKGELLTENNLTTKRPYLEGNIPALDWKRKLNTVADRNYNVDDFIK
;
A
#
# COMPACT_ATOMS: atom_id res chain seq x y z
N MET A 1 0.54 -5.61 10.20
CA MET A 1 -0.22 -6.34 9.15
C MET A 1 0.49 -6.05 7.84
N GLU A 2 0.76 -7.05 7.06
CA GLU A 2 1.48 -6.95 5.79
C GLU A 2 0.54 -6.39 4.69
N THR A 3 1.05 -5.54 3.81
CA THR A 3 0.30 -4.96 2.70
C THR A 3 -0.03 -6.05 1.68
N PHE A 4 -1.28 -6.15 1.26
CA PHE A 4 -1.73 -7.07 0.22
C PHE A 4 -1.42 -6.47 -1.15
N ILE A 5 -0.62 -7.15 -1.96
CA ILE A 5 -0.13 -6.66 -3.25
C ILE A 5 -0.78 -7.45 -4.39
N ILE A 6 -1.50 -6.74 -5.24
CA ILE A 6 -2.19 -7.26 -6.41
C ILE A 6 -1.37 -6.88 -7.65
N ALA A 7 -0.81 -7.89 -8.33
CA ALA A 7 -0.23 -7.73 -9.64
C ALA A 7 -1.35 -7.77 -10.70
N GLU A 8 -1.63 -6.64 -11.33
CA GLU A 8 -2.66 -6.50 -12.36
C GLU A 8 -2.10 -6.86 -13.73
N ALA A 9 -2.42 -8.06 -14.19
CA ALA A 9 -2.10 -8.54 -15.55
C ALA A 9 -2.95 -7.82 -16.61
N GLY A 10 -4.18 -7.42 -16.25
CA GLY A 10 -5.07 -6.71 -17.16
C GLY A 10 -5.27 -7.45 -18.47
N ALA A 11 -5.05 -6.76 -19.60
CA ALA A 11 -5.09 -7.32 -20.95
C ALA A 11 -3.70 -7.78 -21.46
N ASN A 12 -2.65 -7.73 -20.64
CA ASN A 12 -1.26 -8.03 -21.07
C ASN A 12 -0.99 -9.51 -21.39
N HIS A 13 -1.99 -10.36 -21.26
CA HIS A 13 -1.97 -11.74 -21.76
C HIS A 13 -2.08 -11.83 -23.30
N ASP A 14 -2.48 -10.78 -24.01
CA ASP A 14 -2.58 -10.70 -25.48
C ASP A 14 -3.38 -11.86 -26.10
N ARG A 15 -4.39 -12.40 -25.42
CA ARG A 15 -5.13 -13.61 -25.79
C ARG A 15 -4.23 -14.82 -26.06
N ASN A 16 -3.13 -14.91 -25.34
CA ASN A 16 -2.20 -16.04 -25.37
C ASN A 16 -2.16 -16.68 -23.99
N PHE A 17 -2.60 -17.93 -23.88
CA PHE A 17 -2.69 -18.64 -22.61
C PHE A 17 -1.34 -18.80 -21.93
N GLU A 18 -0.29 -19.14 -22.70
CA GLU A 18 1.06 -19.30 -22.17
C GLU A 18 1.60 -17.98 -21.59
N LYS A 19 1.27 -16.83 -22.22
CA LYS A 19 1.60 -15.52 -21.63
C LYS A 19 0.86 -15.27 -20.33
N ALA A 20 -0.40 -15.69 -20.22
CA ALA A 20 -1.14 -15.57 -18.97
C ALA A 20 -0.48 -16.38 -17.85
N LEU A 21 0.02 -17.60 -18.14
CA LEU A 21 0.79 -18.40 -17.17
C LEU A 21 2.11 -17.73 -16.80
N LEU A 22 2.87 -17.20 -17.76
CA LEU A 22 4.12 -16.47 -17.51
C LEU A 22 3.89 -15.20 -16.67
N LEU A 23 2.77 -14.51 -16.86
CA LEU A 23 2.40 -13.38 -16.00
C LEU A 23 2.16 -13.85 -14.55
N ILE A 24 1.47 -14.96 -14.33
CA ILE A 24 1.29 -15.54 -12.99
C ILE A 24 2.64 -15.87 -12.37
N ASP A 25 3.54 -16.56 -13.10
CA ASP A 25 4.88 -16.90 -12.62
C ASP A 25 5.67 -15.63 -12.24
N SER A 26 5.62 -14.59 -13.06
CA SER A 26 6.26 -13.30 -12.77
C SER A 26 5.72 -12.65 -11.49
N ALA A 27 4.40 -12.69 -11.26
CA ALA A 27 3.79 -12.17 -10.04
C ALA A 27 4.22 -12.95 -8.78
N VAL A 28 4.35 -14.28 -8.90
CA VAL A 28 4.87 -15.16 -7.85
C VAL A 28 6.33 -14.85 -7.54
N GLU A 29 7.18 -14.76 -8.56
CA GLU A 29 8.61 -14.45 -8.41
C GLU A 29 8.87 -13.06 -7.80
N ALA A 30 7.98 -12.10 -8.09
CA ALA A 30 8.04 -10.79 -7.48
C ALA A 30 7.60 -10.79 -6.01
N GLY A 31 6.87 -11.82 -5.53
CA GLY A 31 6.35 -11.92 -4.17
C GLY A 31 5.02 -11.18 -3.98
N CYS A 32 4.19 -11.09 -5.02
CA CYS A 32 2.84 -10.56 -4.94
C CYS A 32 1.89 -11.54 -4.26
N ASN A 33 0.80 -11.02 -3.67
CA ASN A 33 -0.21 -11.83 -2.98
C ASN A 33 -1.31 -12.34 -3.93
N ALA A 34 -1.56 -11.60 -5.02
CA ALA A 34 -2.56 -11.96 -6.03
C ALA A 34 -2.09 -11.59 -7.43
N CYS A 35 -2.54 -12.38 -8.42
CA CYS A 35 -2.47 -12.03 -9.83
C CYS A 35 -3.89 -11.78 -10.34
N LYS A 36 -4.13 -10.59 -10.92
CA LYS A 36 -5.47 -10.19 -11.32
C LYS A 36 -5.59 -10.03 -12.84
N PHE A 37 -6.68 -10.53 -13.35
CA PHE A 37 -7.13 -10.40 -14.73
C PHE A 37 -8.40 -9.55 -14.81
N GLN A 38 -8.98 -9.45 -16.01
CA GLN A 38 -10.21 -8.70 -16.27
C GLN A 38 -11.18 -9.57 -17.05
N THR A 39 -12.42 -9.64 -16.59
CA THR A 39 -13.49 -10.43 -17.19
C THR A 39 -14.54 -9.52 -17.79
N TYR A 40 -14.32 -9.10 -19.02
CA TYR A 40 -15.25 -8.25 -19.79
C TYR A 40 -15.63 -8.90 -21.13
N SER A 41 -16.67 -8.38 -21.74
CA SER A 41 -17.07 -8.68 -23.11
C SER A 41 -17.27 -7.37 -23.89
N SER A 42 -16.76 -7.33 -25.12
CA SER A 42 -16.98 -6.19 -26.03
C SER A 42 -18.46 -5.94 -26.32
N ASN A 43 -19.30 -6.96 -26.14
CA ASN A 43 -20.75 -6.84 -26.38
C ASN A 43 -21.47 -6.10 -25.24
N THR A 44 -20.93 -6.13 -24.02
CA THR A 44 -21.55 -5.56 -22.83
C THR A 44 -20.85 -4.28 -22.34
N LEU A 45 -19.54 -4.12 -22.61
CA LEU A 45 -18.73 -3.04 -22.04
C LEU A 45 -18.98 -1.68 -22.70
N TYR A 46 -19.05 -1.63 -24.04
CA TYR A 46 -19.26 -0.39 -24.77
C TYR A 46 -20.50 -0.44 -25.68
N SER A 47 -21.22 0.68 -25.77
CA SER A 47 -22.30 0.82 -26.74
C SER A 47 -21.79 0.64 -28.17
N LYS A 48 -22.59 0.02 -29.03
CA LYS A 48 -22.29 -0.08 -30.48
C LYS A 48 -22.16 1.30 -31.15
N ASN A 49 -22.73 2.34 -30.55
CA ASN A 49 -22.70 3.72 -31.02
C ASN A 49 -21.58 4.54 -30.38
N THR A 50 -20.62 3.92 -29.70
CA THR A 50 -19.50 4.63 -29.07
C THR A 50 -18.68 5.35 -30.13
N PRO A 51 -18.48 6.69 -30.03
CA PRO A 51 -17.60 7.43 -30.92
C PRO A 51 -16.14 7.07 -30.68
N ASP A 52 -15.23 7.57 -31.53
CA ASP A 52 -13.79 7.51 -31.25
C ASP A 52 -13.52 8.13 -29.88
N PHE A 53 -12.77 7.44 -29.04
CA PHE A 53 -12.59 7.77 -27.63
C PHE A 53 -11.17 7.47 -27.17
N ALA A 54 -10.59 8.35 -26.35
CA ALA A 54 -9.25 8.21 -25.78
C ALA A 54 -8.15 7.90 -26.81
N GLY A 55 -8.27 8.41 -28.05
CA GLY A 55 -7.32 8.16 -29.13
C GLY A 55 -7.57 6.84 -29.89
N TYR A 56 -8.52 6.02 -29.48
CA TYR A 56 -8.84 4.74 -30.12
C TYR A 56 -10.01 4.91 -31.11
N LYS A 57 -9.78 4.44 -32.34
CA LYS A 57 -10.83 4.23 -33.33
C LYS A 57 -11.45 2.86 -33.13
N ASN A 58 -12.79 2.80 -33.13
CA ASN A 58 -13.52 1.55 -32.97
C ASN A 58 -13.11 0.77 -31.71
N ILE A 59 -13.35 1.36 -30.54
CA ILE A 59 -13.01 0.78 -29.22
C ILE A 59 -13.58 -0.64 -29.05
N ASN A 60 -14.78 -0.94 -29.56
CA ASN A 60 -15.39 -2.26 -29.46
C ASN A 60 -14.52 -3.35 -30.12
N LYS A 61 -13.89 -3.04 -31.26
CA LYS A 61 -12.97 -3.98 -31.94
C LYS A 61 -11.70 -4.19 -31.13
N LEU A 62 -11.16 -3.10 -30.54
CA LEU A 62 -9.98 -3.20 -29.67
C LEU A 62 -10.28 -4.12 -28.49
N ILE A 63 -11.35 -3.84 -27.75
CA ILE A 63 -11.75 -4.61 -26.55
C ILE A 63 -11.97 -6.09 -26.91
N LYS A 64 -12.65 -6.40 -28.04
CA LYS A 64 -12.85 -7.78 -28.48
C LYS A 64 -11.53 -8.55 -28.67
N ASN A 65 -10.48 -7.87 -29.11
CA ASN A 65 -9.17 -8.49 -29.32
C ASN A 65 -8.39 -8.68 -28.00
N LEU A 66 -8.86 -8.07 -26.90
CA LEU A 66 -8.21 -8.09 -25.59
C LEU A 66 -8.97 -8.90 -24.55
N GLU A 67 -10.18 -9.36 -24.86
CA GLU A 67 -10.99 -10.20 -23.96
C GLU A 67 -10.20 -11.41 -23.47
N LEU A 68 -10.22 -11.65 -22.17
CA LEU A 68 -9.79 -12.93 -21.61
C LEU A 68 -10.82 -13.99 -22.00
N PRO A 69 -10.42 -15.07 -22.71
CA PRO A 69 -11.33 -16.19 -22.95
C PRO A 69 -11.87 -16.74 -21.63
N ARG A 70 -13.21 -16.75 -21.49
CA ARG A 70 -13.88 -17.13 -20.24
C ARG A 70 -13.53 -18.54 -19.79
N GLU A 71 -13.34 -19.44 -20.74
CA GLU A 71 -12.92 -20.83 -20.50
C GLU A 71 -11.55 -20.97 -19.85
N TRP A 72 -10.68 -19.97 -19.93
CA TRP A 72 -9.37 -20.00 -19.30
C TRP A 72 -9.42 -19.75 -17.78
N GLN A 73 -10.44 -19.09 -17.27
CA GLN A 73 -10.49 -18.62 -15.88
C GLN A 73 -10.28 -19.77 -14.89
N LYS A 74 -10.92 -20.91 -15.15
CA LYS A 74 -10.78 -22.10 -14.29
C LYS A 74 -9.34 -22.63 -14.26
N GLU A 75 -8.71 -22.73 -15.42
CA GLU A 75 -7.33 -23.21 -15.52
C GLU A 75 -6.34 -22.24 -14.92
N LEU A 76 -6.52 -20.93 -15.16
CA LEU A 76 -5.70 -19.88 -14.54
C LEU A 76 -5.83 -19.87 -13.01
N LYS A 77 -7.06 -20.06 -12.48
CA LYS A 77 -7.25 -20.19 -11.03
C LYS A 77 -6.54 -21.41 -10.46
N ILE A 78 -6.69 -22.57 -11.11
CA ILE A 78 -6.00 -23.80 -10.69
C ILE A 78 -4.48 -23.58 -10.71
N TYR A 79 -3.96 -22.89 -11.72
CA TYR A 79 -2.54 -22.59 -11.82
C TYR A 79 -2.09 -21.63 -10.70
N CYS A 80 -2.83 -20.57 -10.43
CA CYS A 80 -2.57 -19.68 -9.29
C CYS A 80 -2.56 -20.46 -7.96
N ASP A 81 -3.57 -21.30 -7.72
CA ASP A 81 -3.67 -22.12 -6.51
C ASP A 81 -2.44 -23.05 -6.36
N SER A 82 -1.96 -23.60 -7.46
CA SER A 82 -0.75 -24.48 -7.47
C SER A 82 0.54 -23.73 -7.11
N LYS A 83 0.56 -22.42 -7.29
CA LYS A 83 1.69 -21.52 -7.02
C LYS A 83 1.55 -20.73 -5.71
N ASP A 84 0.51 -21.00 -4.93
CA ASP A 84 0.19 -20.29 -3.68
C ASP A 84 0.03 -18.77 -3.86
N ILE A 85 -0.53 -18.34 -5.00
CA ILE A 85 -0.93 -16.96 -5.27
C ILE A 85 -2.45 -16.88 -5.48
N GLU A 86 -3.09 -15.82 -5.01
CA GLU A 86 -4.54 -15.65 -5.18
C GLU A 86 -4.88 -15.28 -6.63
N PHE A 87 -5.76 -16.05 -7.27
CA PHE A 87 -6.40 -15.65 -8.51
C PHE A 87 -7.45 -14.59 -8.23
N MET A 88 -7.40 -13.47 -8.96
CA MET A 88 -8.42 -12.44 -8.96
C MET A 88 -8.84 -12.09 -10.39
N SER A 89 -10.05 -11.60 -10.54
CA SER A 89 -10.50 -10.95 -11.76
C SER A 89 -11.46 -9.82 -11.45
N THR A 90 -11.43 -8.78 -12.29
CA THR A 90 -12.40 -7.69 -12.27
C THR A 90 -13.56 -8.06 -13.19
N PRO A 91 -14.78 -8.25 -12.69
CA PRO A 91 -15.97 -8.40 -13.55
C PRO A 91 -16.39 -7.06 -14.12
N PHE A 92 -16.98 -7.06 -15.33
CA PHE A 92 -17.52 -5.89 -16.00
C PHE A 92 -18.96 -6.08 -16.47
N ASP A 93 -19.56 -7.23 -16.21
CA ASP A 93 -20.95 -7.54 -16.52
C ASP A 93 -21.50 -8.57 -15.54
N GLU A 94 -22.82 -8.74 -15.54
CA GLU A 94 -23.57 -9.65 -14.66
C GLU A 94 -23.07 -11.10 -14.77
N SER A 95 -22.92 -11.61 -15.98
CA SER A 95 -22.44 -12.98 -16.18
C SER A 95 -21.01 -13.17 -15.68
N ALA A 96 -20.16 -12.13 -15.74
CA ALA A 96 -18.82 -12.16 -15.15
C ALA A 96 -18.86 -12.27 -13.62
N VAL A 97 -19.80 -11.58 -12.96
CA VAL A 97 -19.99 -11.69 -11.49
C VAL A 97 -20.39 -13.11 -11.13
N GLU A 98 -21.38 -13.69 -11.82
CA GLU A 98 -21.86 -15.06 -11.59
C GLU A 98 -20.75 -16.08 -11.81
N GLU A 99 -20.03 -15.99 -12.93
CA GLU A 99 -18.91 -16.91 -13.25
C GLU A 99 -17.81 -16.87 -12.18
N LEU A 100 -17.48 -15.69 -11.65
CA LEU A 100 -16.46 -15.57 -10.61
C LEU A 100 -16.94 -16.12 -9.26
N ILE A 101 -18.24 -15.99 -8.95
CA ILE A 101 -18.85 -16.63 -7.77
C ILE A 101 -18.73 -18.15 -7.91
N ASP A 102 -19.16 -18.72 -9.06
CA ASP A 102 -19.12 -20.15 -9.34
C ASP A 102 -17.69 -20.70 -9.34
N LEU A 103 -16.74 -19.89 -9.78
CA LEU A 103 -15.31 -20.23 -9.76
C LEU A 103 -14.73 -20.26 -8.33
N GLY A 104 -15.43 -19.67 -7.36
CA GLY A 104 -15.01 -19.61 -5.96
C GLY A 104 -13.85 -18.65 -5.71
N VAL A 105 -13.90 -17.43 -6.28
CA VAL A 105 -12.95 -16.39 -5.95
C VAL A 105 -13.14 -15.94 -4.49
N LYS A 106 -12.05 -15.49 -3.85
CA LYS A 106 -12.10 -15.10 -2.42
C LYS A 106 -12.64 -13.70 -2.21
N ARG A 107 -12.64 -12.86 -3.24
CA ARG A 107 -13.09 -11.46 -3.21
C ARG A 107 -13.41 -10.95 -4.60
N MET A 108 -14.23 -9.90 -4.66
CA MET A 108 -14.56 -9.22 -5.90
C MET A 108 -13.76 -7.93 -6.06
N LYS A 109 -13.48 -7.54 -7.31
CA LYS A 109 -12.88 -6.25 -7.64
C LYS A 109 -13.85 -5.41 -8.45
N ILE A 110 -14.04 -4.16 -8.06
CA ILE A 110 -14.76 -3.15 -8.86
C ILE A 110 -13.75 -2.13 -9.36
N ALA A 111 -13.66 -1.94 -10.69
CA ALA A 111 -12.76 -0.96 -11.28
C ALA A 111 -13.32 0.46 -11.12
N GLY A 112 -12.45 1.48 -11.28
CA GLY A 112 -12.83 2.87 -11.03
C GLY A 112 -13.92 3.40 -11.94
N PHE A 113 -14.03 2.92 -13.18
CA PHE A 113 -15.12 3.28 -14.08
C PHE A 113 -16.42 2.58 -13.71
N GLU A 114 -16.37 1.31 -13.32
CA GLU A 114 -17.53 0.51 -12.91
C GLU A 114 -18.09 0.95 -11.56
N ALA A 115 -17.27 1.56 -10.71
CA ALA A 115 -17.73 2.21 -9.48
C ALA A 115 -18.72 3.35 -9.73
N THR A 116 -18.79 3.89 -10.94
CA THR A 116 -19.79 4.91 -11.32
C THR A 116 -21.18 4.34 -11.66
N ASP A 117 -21.31 3.02 -11.82
CA ASP A 117 -22.62 2.33 -11.99
C ASP A 117 -23.07 1.72 -10.66
N ILE A 118 -23.95 2.42 -9.98
CA ILE A 118 -24.46 2.00 -8.66
C ILE A 118 -25.18 0.66 -8.71
N ARG A 119 -25.86 0.32 -9.84
CA ARG A 119 -26.53 -0.97 -10.01
C ARG A 119 -25.51 -2.10 -10.07
N PHE A 120 -24.37 -1.86 -10.74
CA PHE A 120 -23.29 -2.82 -10.81
C PHE A 120 -22.60 -3.00 -9.45
N VAL A 121 -22.40 -1.91 -8.70
CA VAL A 121 -21.88 -1.97 -7.32
C VAL A 121 -22.81 -2.81 -6.42
N GLU A 122 -24.11 -2.58 -6.48
CA GLU A 122 -25.09 -3.36 -5.71
C GLU A 122 -25.13 -4.84 -6.11
N MET A 123 -25.01 -5.13 -7.40
CA MET A 123 -24.92 -6.50 -7.91
C MET A 123 -23.68 -7.23 -7.36
N VAL A 124 -22.50 -6.60 -7.41
CA VAL A 124 -21.27 -7.18 -6.85
C VAL A 124 -21.41 -7.36 -5.34
N ALA A 125 -21.97 -6.36 -4.63
CA ALA A 125 -22.20 -6.44 -3.19
C ALA A 125 -23.11 -7.61 -2.81
N SER A 126 -24.13 -7.90 -3.62
CA SER A 126 -25.09 -9.00 -3.38
C SER A 126 -24.43 -10.40 -3.38
N SER A 127 -23.21 -10.52 -3.88
CA SER A 127 -22.42 -11.75 -3.78
C SER A 127 -22.07 -12.13 -2.33
N GLY A 128 -22.10 -11.18 -1.38
CA GLY A 128 -21.66 -11.36 0.00
C GLY A 128 -20.16 -11.56 0.18
N LEU A 129 -19.37 -11.50 -0.90
CA LEU A 129 -17.91 -11.62 -0.85
C LEU A 129 -17.26 -10.30 -0.42
N PRO A 130 -16.05 -10.33 0.16
CA PRO A 130 -15.24 -9.13 0.34
C PRO A 130 -15.04 -8.38 -0.99
N VAL A 131 -15.12 -7.05 -0.96
CA VAL A 131 -15.01 -6.21 -2.16
C VAL A 131 -13.80 -5.29 -2.06
N ILE A 132 -13.03 -5.22 -3.13
CA ILE A 132 -12.00 -4.19 -3.36
C ILE A 132 -12.52 -3.27 -4.45
N MET A 133 -12.77 -2.00 -4.14
CA MET A 133 -13.32 -1.04 -5.08
C MET A 133 -12.35 0.12 -5.31
N SER A 134 -11.98 0.38 -6.55
CA SER A 134 -11.23 1.58 -6.92
C SER A 134 -12.16 2.77 -7.03
N VAL A 135 -11.75 3.90 -6.46
CA VAL A 135 -12.46 5.18 -6.51
C VAL A 135 -11.50 6.28 -6.95
N GLY A 136 -11.96 7.14 -7.83
CA GLY A 136 -11.13 8.23 -8.36
C GLY A 136 -11.92 9.10 -9.30
N ILE A 137 -12.18 8.64 -10.52
CA ILE A 137 -12.91 9.43 -11.50
C ILE A 137 -14.34 9.72 -11.03
N GLY A 138 -14.65 11.01 -10.89
CA GLY A 138 -15.98 11.45 -10.47
C GLY A 138 -16.39 11.12 -9.03
N PHE A 139 -15.50 10.49 -8.23
CA PHE A 139 -15.83 10.13 -6.85
C PHE A 139 -16.06 11.35 -5.97
N SER A 140 -17.11 11.30 -5.16
CA SER A 140 -17.42 12.27 -4.11
C SER A 140 -17.76 11.59 -2.78
N TRP A 141 -17.71 12.36 -1.68
CA TRP A 141 -18.09 11.84 -0.35
C TRP A 141 -19.58 11.46 -0.26
N ASN A 142 -20.43 12.08 -1.09
CA ASN A 142 -21.83 11.68 -1.18
C ASN A 142 -21.98 10.28 -1.78
N ASP A 143 -21.12 9.95 -2.76
CA ASP A 143 -21.10 8.59 -3.34
C ASP A 143 -20.64 7.56 -2.32
N TRP A 144 -19.66 7.91 -1.46
CA TRP A 144 -19.22 7.02 -0.40
C TRP A 144 -20.35 6.65 0.57
N HIS A 145 -21.17 7.61 0.98
CA HIS A 145 -22.33 7.31 1.82
C HIS A 145 -23.29 6.33 1.15
N LEU A 146 -23.54 6.49 -0.13
CA LEU A 146 -24.40 5.59 -0.89
C LEU A 146 -23.79 4.17 -0.97
N TYR A 147 -22.49 4.07 -1.26
CA TYR A 147 -21.80 2.78 -1.32
C TYR A 147 -21.75 2.09 0.04
N SER A 148 -21.47 2.82 1.12
CA SER A 148 -21.42 2.25 2.46
C SER A 148 -22.75 1.63 2.87
N GLU A 149 -23.89 2.29 2.58
CA GLU A 149 -25.22 1.73 2.82
C GLU A 149 -25.48 0.41 2.06
N ILE A 150 -24.99 0.33 0.81
CA ILE A 150 -25.09 -0.90 0.00
C ILE A 150 -24.25 -2.00 0.64
N PHE A 151 -22.99 -1.74 0.92
CA PHE A 151 -22.07 -2.75 1.47
C PHE A 151 -22.48 -3.21 2.87
N GLU A 152 -23.01 -2.32 3.71
CA GLU A 152 -23.59 -2.68 5.00
C GLU A 152 -24.81 -3.60 4.87
N ARG A 153 -25.69 -3.34 3.89
CA ARG A 153 -26.86 -4.16 3.61
C ARG A 153 -26.51 -5.62 3.32
N TYR A 154 -25.39 -5.86 2.63
CA TYR A 154 -24.95 -7.20 2.24
C TYR A 154 -23.80 -7.74 3.11
N ASP A 155 -23.46 -7.07 4.21
CA ASP A 155 -22.40 -7.45 5.16
C ASP A 155 -21.03 -7.64 4.48
N ASN A 156 -20.74 -6.81 3.46
CA ASN A 156 -19.47 -6.90 2.76
C ASN A 156 -18.34 -6.23 3.54
N HIS A 157 -17.18 -6.88 3.60
CA HIS A 157 -15.94 -6.23 3.97
C HIS A 157 -15.37 -5.49 2.77
N VAL A 158 -15.24 -4.14 2.85
CA VAL A 158 -14.85 -3.29 1.73
C VAL A 158 -13.48 -2.67 1.94
N THR A 159 -12.67 -2.73 0.89
CA THR A 159 -11.42 -1.95 0.76
C THR A 159 -11.58 -0.93 -0.36
N LEU A 160 -11.42 0.36 -0.05
CA LEU A 160 -11.37 1.40 -1.08
C LEU A 160 -9.94 1.64 -1.55
N LEU A 161 -9.70 1.57 -2.86
CA LEU A 161 -8.43 1.96 -3.46
C LEU A 161 -8.55 3.37 -4.03
N HIS A 162 -7.77 4.31 -3.49
CA HIS A 162 -7.54 5.57 -4.20
C HIS A 162 -6.94 5.27 -5.57
N CYS A 163 -7.43 5.92 -6.61
CA CYS A 163 -7.06 5.65 -8.00
C CYS A 163 -7.13 6.93 -8.85
N ASN A 164 -6.19 7.12 -9.75
CA ASN A 164 -6.33 8.03 -10.88
C ASN A 164 -6.46 7.21 -12.17
N ASN A 165 -7.46 7.50 -12.98
CA ASN A 165 -7.78 6.72 -14.17
C ASN A 165 -7.07 7.23 -15.45
N ALA A 166 -5.93 7.91 -15.31
CA ALA A 166 -5.03 8.23 -16.42
C ALA A 166 -3.96 7.13 -16.57
N TYR A 167 -3.66 6.71 -17.79
CA TYR A 167 -2.72 5.63 -18.12
C TYR A 167 -1.65 6.11 -19.10
N PRO A 168 -0.42 6.46 -18.64
CA PRO A 168 0.00 6.55 -17.24
C PRO A 168 -0.54 7.80 -16.51
N THR A 169 -0.59 7.71 -15.17
CA THR A 169 -0.83 8.88 -14.31
C THR A 169 0.47 9.66 -14.13
N PRO A 170 0.52 10.97 -14.43
CA PRO A 170 1.69 11.78 -14.10
C PRO A 170 1.81 11.97 -12.57
N PRO A 171 3.02 12.13 -12.02
CA PRO A 171 3.23 12.20 -10.57
C PRO A 171 2.41 13.29 -9.87
N GLU A 172 2.22 14.45 -10.50
CA GLU A 172 1.45 15.58 -9.98
C GLU A 172 -0.03 15.30 -9.80
N ASP A 173 -0.58 14.31 -10.51
CA ASP A 173 -2.01 13.94 -10.48
C ASP A 173 -2.28 12.70 -9.60
N VAL A 174 -1.27 12.17 -8.92
CA VAL A 174 -1.44 10.99 -8.05
C VAL A 174 -2.24 11.32 -6.78
N PHE A 175 -2.07 12.51 -6.21
CA PHE A 175 -2.79 13.00 -5.04
C PHE A 175 -2.82 12.04 -3.85
N LEU A 176 -1.66 11.49 -3.46
CA LEU A 176 -1.56 10.46 -2.41
C LEU A 176 -2.18 10.85 -1.07
N ASN A 177 -2.29 12.15 -0.76
CA ASN A 177 -2.93 12.61 0.46
C ASN A 177 -4.41 12.20 0.57
N THR A 178 -5.07 11.90 -0.55
CA THR A 178 -6.43 11.34 -0.58
C THR A 178 -6.54 10.04 0.24
N ILE A 179 -5.47 9.25 0.33
CA ILE A 179 -5.42 8.06 1.19
C ILE A 179 -5.67 8.42 2.66
N THR A 180 -5.07 9.52 3.11
CA THR A 180 -5.27 10.01 4.49
C THR A 180 -6.66 10.60 4.66
N GLU A 181 -7.18 11.28 3.64
CA GLU A 181 -8.52 11.86 3.64
C GLU A 181 -9.60 10.76 3.72
N LEU A 182 -9.49 9.68 2.94
CA LEU A 182 -10.38 8.52 3.03
C LEU A 182 -10.47 7.99 4.47
N LYS A 183 -9.34 7.91 5.17
CA LYS A 183 -9.29 7.48 6.55
C LYS A 183 -10.01 8.45 7.51
N ILE A 184 -9.87 9.75 7.30
CA ILE A 184 -10.56 10.78 8.10
C ILE A 184 -12.07 10.66 7.94
N HIS A 185 -12.55 10.28 6.76
CA HIS A 185 -13.97 10.06 6.47
C HIS A 185 -14.50 8.67 6.85
N GLY A 186 -13.76 7.91 7.65
CA GLY A 186 -14.24 6.67 8.26
C GLY A 186 -14.13 5.43 7.36
N VAL A 187 -13.31 5.48 6.32
CA VAL A 187 -13.01 4.27 5.54
C VAL A 187 -11.99 3.42 6.30
N ASP A 188 -12.39 2.23 6.73
CA ASP A 188 -11.58 1.37 7.59
C ASP A 188 -10.42 0.71 6.86
N CYS A 189 -10.65 0.21 5.65
CA CYS A 189 -9.64 -0.45 4.85
C CYS A 189 -9.38 0.33 3.56
N ILE A 190 -8.16 0.84 3.41
CA ILE A 190 -7.77 1.74 2.34
C ILE A 190 -6.57 1.16 1.60
N GLY A 191 -6.55 1.34 0.29
CA GLY A 191 -5.45 0.97 -0.58
C GLY A 191 -5.19 2.00 -1.67
N PHE A 192 -4.39 1.60 -2.63
CA PHE A 192 -4.00 2.42 -3.76
C PHE A 192 -3.91 1.57 -5.03
N SER A 193 -4.61 1.98 -6.08
CA SER A 193 -4.47 1.43 -7.43
C SER A 193 -3.63 2.41 -8.25
N ASP A 194 -2.40 2.00 -8.57
CA ASP A 194 -1.37 2.88 -9.12
C ASP A 194 -1.19 2.70 -10.61
N HIS A 195 -1.38 3.79 -11.37
CA HIS A 195 -1.16 3.84 -12.81
C HIS A 195 0.07 4.68 -13.21
N THR A 196 0.93 5.05 -12.26
CA THR A 196 2.23 5.67 -12.59
C THR A 196 3.19 4.64 -13.20
N ILE A 197 4.26 5.09 -13.84
CA ILE A 197 5.33 4.20 -14.34
C ILE A 197 6.29 3.79 -13.20
N SER A 198 6.21 4.47 -12.05
CA SER A 198 7.18 4.33 -10.96
C SER A 198 6.93 3.06 -10.11
N PRO A 199 7.95 2.23 -9.85
CA PRO A 199 7.86 1.16 -8.86
C PRO A 199 7.91 1.67 -7.41
N PHE A 200 8.21 2.95 -7.20
CA PHE A 200 8.38 3.55 -5.86
C PHE A 200 7.09 4.17 -5.29
N THR A 201 6.22 4.71 -6.15
CA THR A 201 4.97 5.38 -5.72
C THR A 201 4.10 4.53 -4.79
N PRO A 202 3.93 3.20 -5.00
CA PRO A 202 3.18 2.34 -4.09
C PRO A 202 3.72 2.31 -2.65
N ALA A 203 5.03 2.36 -2.48
CA ALA A 203 5.63 2.41 -1.14
C ALA A 203 5.30 3.72 -0.40
N LEU A 204 5.18 4.84 -1.10
CA LEU A 204 4.70 6.10 -0.52
C LEU A 204 3.25 5.98 -0.05
N ALA A 205 2.38 5.33 -0.82
CA ALA A 205 1.00 5.07 -0.42
C ALA A 205 0.93 4.23 0.87
N VAL A 206 1.81 3.24 1.03
CA VAL A 206 1.92 2.43 2.25
C VAL A 206 2.31 3.29 3.46
N THR A 207 3.18 4.28 3.30
CA THR A 207 3.52 5.21 4.41
C THR A 207 2.31 6.03 4.88
N LEU A 208 1.36 6.30 4.00
CA LEU A 208 0.11 7.00 4.31
C LEU A 208 -1.00 6.08 4.83
N GLY A 209 -0.76 4.78 4.88
CA GLY A 209 -1.64 3.80 5.48
C GLY A 209 -2.35 2.86 4.52
N ALA A 210 -2.02 2.86 3.23
CA ALA A 210 -2.54 1.90 2.28
C ALA A 210 -2.21 0.46 2.72
N LYS A 211 -3.24 -0.41 2.72
CA LYS A 211 -3.17 -1.83 3.10
C LYS A 211 -3.26 -2.77 1.91
N VAL A 212 -3.74 -2.25 0.79
CA VAL A 212 -3.84 -2.97 -0.48
C VAL A 212 -3.20 -2.09 -1.54
N ILE A 213 -2.34 -2.69 -2.35
CA ILE A 213 -1.72 -2.05 -3.52
C ILE A 213 -2.10 -2.86 -4.75
N GLU A 214 -2.51 -2.16 -5.79
CA GLU A 214 -2.76 -2.73 -7.11
C GLU A 214 -1.88 -2.02 -8.14
N LYS A 215 -1.20 -2.78 -9.01
CA LYS A 215 -0.28 -2.23 -10.00
C LYS A 215 -0.26 -3.06 -11.27
N HIS A 216 -0.43 -2.41 -12.43
CA HIS A 216 -0.25 -3.07 -13.73
C HIS A 216 1.18 -3.54 -13.94
N PHE A 217 1.32 -4.73 -14.48
CA PHE A 217 2.61 -5.29 -14.87
C PHE A 217 2.53 -6.03 -16.20
N THR A 218 3.67 -6.25 -16.83
CA THR A 218 3.81 -6.89 -18.13
C THR A 218 5.08 -7.73 -18.18
N LEU A 219 5.18 -8.62 -19.14
CA LEU A 219 6.44 -9.32 -19.44
C LEU A 219 7.45 -8.40 -20.14
N SER A 220 6.99 -7.46 -20.97
CA SER A 220 7.81 -6.40 -21.56
C SER A 220 6.95 -5.25 -22.08
N ARG A 221 7.40 -4.01 -21.82
CA ARG A 221 6.77 -2.78 -22.35
C ARG A 221 6.87 -2.65 -23.87
N SER A 222 7.75 -3.42 -24.52
CA SER A 222 7.90 -3.44 -25.98
C SER A 222 6.80 -4.24 -26.69
N LEU A 223 5.97 -4.99 -25.95
CA LEU A 223 4.84 -5.72 -26.51
C LEU A 223 3.74 -4.76 -26.97
N SER A 224 2.96 -5.22 -27.95
CA SER A 224 1.86 -4.42 -28.51
C SER A 224 0.58 -4.62 -27.71
N GLY A 225 0.00 -3.56 -27.19
CA GLY A 225 -1.24 -3.56 -26.42
C GLY A 225 -1.37 -2.28 -25.61
N PRO A 226 -2.56 -1.90 -25.19
CA PRO A 226 -2.77 -0.64 -24.50
C PRO A 226 -2.11 -0.58 -23.13
N ASP A 227 -2.04 -1.71 -22.39
CA ASP A 227 -1.62 -1.76 -21.01
C ASP A 227 -0.10 -1.97 -20.85
N HIS A 228 0.61 -2.45 -21.88
CA HIS A 228 2.03 -2.74 -21.76
C HIS A 228 2.90 -1.51 -21.50
N SER A 229 2.62 -0.41 -22.19
CA SER A 229 3.50 0.76 -22.26
C SER A 229 3.74 1.47 -20.92
N PHE A 230 2.79 1.38 -19.98
CA PHE A 230 2.88 2.01 -18.65
C PHE A 230 3.03 1.00 -17.51
N ALA A 231 2.94 -0.30 -17.81
CA ALA A 231 3.03 -1.37 -16.82
C ALA A 231 4.48 -1.60 -16.34
N LEU A 232 4.64 -2.12 -15.13
CA LEU A 232 5.96 -2.51 -14.63
C LEU A 232 6.45 -3.78 -15.31
N GLU A 233 7.72 -3.83 -15.67
CA GLU A 233 8.38 -5.07 -16.08
C GLU A 233 8.72 -5.94 -14.86
N PRO A 234 9.04 -7.25 -15.03
CA PRO A 234 9.18 -8.19 -13.91
C PRO A 234 10.14 -7.73 -12.80
N GLU A 235 11.31 -7.21 -13.17
CA GLU A 235 12.29 -6.72 -12.20
C GLU A 235 11.81 -5.45 -11.48
N GLU A 236 11.05 -4.60 -12.14
CA GLU A 236 10.45 -3.41 -11.53
C GLU A 236 9.31 -3.79 -10.58
N LEU A 237 8.49 -4.80 -10.93
CA LEU A 237 7.47 -5.35 -10.05
C LEU A 237 8.10 -5.90 -8.76
N LYS A 238 9.16 -6.68 -8.89
CA LYS A 238 9.93 -7.19 -7.76
C LYS A 238 10.54 -6.07 -6.93
N GLN A 239 11.05 -5.03 -7.57
CA GLN A 239 11.59 -3.85 -6.89
C GLN A 239 10.49 -3.12 -6.11
N MET A 240 9.30 -2.95 -6.68
CA MET A 240 8.13 -2.38 -6.00
C MET A 240 7.78 -3.17 -4.73
N VAL A 241 7.68 -4.49 -4.83
CA VAL A 241 7.42 -5.35 -3.67
C VAL A 241 8.49 -5.16 -2.59
N ASN A 242 9.77 -5.13 -2.98
CA ASN A 242 10.87 -4.89 -2.04
C ASN A 242 10.78 -3.52 -1.36
N TYR A 243 10.40 -2.46 -2.08
CA TYR A 243 10.18 -1.14 -1.48
C TYR A 243 9.03 -1.16 -0.47
N ILE A 244 7.92 -1.83 -0.79
CA ILE A 244 6.79 -1.97 0.12
C ILE A 244 7.21 -2.73 1.38
N ARG A 245 7.85 -3.91 1.25
CA ARG A 245 8.30 -4.73 2.38
C ARG A 245 9.36 -4.02 3.24
N HIS A 246 10.23 -3.22 2.61
CA HIS A 246 11.16 -2.38 3.35
C HIS A 246 10.43 -1.26 4.13
N THR A 247 9.49 -0.59 3.48
CA THR A 247 8.68 0.46 4.10
C THR A 247 7.94 -0.06 5.33
N GLU A 248 7.29 -1.22 5.24
CA GLU A 248 6.60 -1.85 6.37
C GLU A 248 7.50 -2.06 7.59
N LYS A 249 8.75 -2.47 7.36
CA LYS A 249 9.75 -2.63 8.44
C LYS A 249 10.15 -1.30 9.08
N CYS A 250 10.05 -0.19 8.34
CA CYS A 250 10.37 1.15 8.83
C CYS A 250 9.22 1.79 9.60
N LEU A 251 7.97 1.35 9.38
CA LEU A 251 6.76 1.91 9.99
C LEU A 251 6.54 1.37 11.40
N GLY A 252 7.30 1.87 12.35
CA GLY A 252 7.16 1.52 13.77
C GLY A 252 7.18 2.74 14.66
N TYR A 253 6.69 2.56 15.88
CA TYR A 253 6.77 3.60 16.91
C TYR A 253 7.91 3.29 17.87
N LYS A 254 8.84 4.24 18.00
CA LYS A 254 9.95 4.11 18.93
C LYS A 254 9.48 4.36 20.37
N LYS A 255 9.75 3.40 21.26
CA LYS A 255 9.58 3.55 22.71
C LYS A 255 10.92 3.26 23.40
N GLY A 256 11.55 4.29 23.93
CA GLY A 256 12.87 4.15 24.59
C GLY A 256 14.00 3.88 23.61
N PHE A 257 14.98 3.05 24.03
CA PHE A 257 16.10 2.67 23.19
C PHE A 257 15.73 1.49 22.28
N SER A 258 16.10 1.57 21.02
CA SER A 258 16.04 0.42 20.12
C SER A 258 17.18 -0.56 20.44
N LYS A 259 17.04 -1.81 20.02
CA LYS A 259 18.09 -2.84 20.18
C LYS A 259 19.43 -2.40 19.58
N SER A 260 19.42 -1.69 18.46
CA SER A 260 20.62 -1.15 17.83
C SER A 260 21.26 0.01 18.58
N GLU A 261 20.52 0.72 19.43
CA GLU A 261 21.01 1.85 20.22
C GLU A 261 21.54 1.43 21.61
N GLU A 262 21.26 0.20 22.07
CA GLU A 262 21.69 -0.28 23.39
C GLU A 262 23.20 -0.09 23.64
N ASN A 263 24.03 -0.38 22.64
CA ASN A 263 25.48 -0.22 22.73
C ASN A 263 25.94 1.24 22.81
N PHE A 264 25.06 2.17 22.46
CA PHE A 264 25.35 3.61 22.46
C PHE A 264 24.84 4.35 23.70
N LYS A 265 24.18 3.66 24.65
CA LYS A 265 23.71 4.27 25.91
C LYS A 265 24.83 5.01 26.64
N LYS A 266 26.04 4.47 26.64
CA LYS A 266 27.23 5.10 27.27
C LYS A 266 27.63 6.44 26.61
N ALA A 267 27.20 6.71 25.37
CA ALA A 267 27.45 8.00 24.72
C ALA A 267 26.57 9.14 25.25
N MET A 268 25.59 8.85 26.07
CA MET A 268 24.84 9.86 26.80
C MET A 268 25.74 10.60 27.82
N ARG A 269 25.29 11.74 28.30
CA ARG A 269 26.07 12.55 29.28
C ARG A 269 25.54 12.33 30.69
N SER A 270 26.47 12.34 31.65
CA SER A 270 26.20 12.47 33.08
C SER A 270 26.53 13.88 33.56
N ILE A 271 25.97 14.24 34.70
CA ILE A 271 26.41 15.45 35.43
C ILE A 271 27.73 15.10 36.15
N VAL A 272 28.73 16.00 36.02
CA VAL A 272 30.03 15.85 36.63
C VAL A 272 30.44 17.15 37.31
N ALA A 273 31.35 17.05 38.32
CA ALA A 273 31.94 18.20 38.97
C ALA A 273 32.87 18.93 37.97
N LYS A 274 32.65 20.25 37.78
CA LYS A 274 33.49 21.12 36.95
C LYS A 274 34.77 21.57 37.70
N LYS A 275 34.69 21.62 39.03
CA LYS A 275 35.76 21.95 39.99
C LYS A 275 35.59 21.09 41.24
N GLN A 276 36.54 21.17 42.19
CA GLN A 276 36.37 20.52 43.49
C GLN A 276 35.13 21.07 44.20
N ILE A 277 34.34 20.16 44.77
CA ILE A 277 33.13 20.44 45.54
C ILE A 277 33.26 19.76 46.89
N LYS A 278 33.03 20.49 47.97
CA LYS A 278 33.05 19.90 49.34
C LYS A 278 31.65 19.41 49.69
N LYS A 279 31.61 18.37 50.54
CA LYS A 279 30.34 17.93 51.15
C LYS A 279 29.64 19.09 51.83
N GLY A 280 28.35 19.24 51.56
CA GLY A 280 27.52 20.33 52.07
C GLY A 280 27.52 21.60 51.20
N GLU A 281 28.35 21.64 50.14
CA GLU A 281 28.40 22.76 49.21
C GLU A 281 27.15 22.71 48.24
N LEU A 282 26.63 23.89 47.92
CA LEU A 282 25.52 23.98 46.98
C LEU A 282 25.98 23.65 45.55
N LEU A 283 25.25 22.78 44.87
CA LEU A 283 25.50 22.39 43.47
C LEU A 283 24.90 23.45 42.53
N THR A 284 25.73 24.09 41.74
CA THR A 284 25.38 25.23 40.88
C THR A 284 25.98 25.08 39.49
N GLU A 285 25.55 25.91 38.55
CA GLU A 285 26.15 25.97 37.20
C GLU A 285 27.65 26.33 37.21
N ASN A 286 28.14 26.95 38.31
CA ASN A 286 29.54 27.32 38.46
C ASN A 286 30.45 26.12 38.83
N ASN A 287 29.89 25.09 39.50
CA ASN A 287 30.66 23.91 39.94
C ASN A 287 30.23 22.61 39.29
N LEU A 288 29.17 22.61 38.48
CA LEU A 288 28.73 21.48 37.71
C LEU A 288 28.94 21.67 36.21
N THR A 289 29.06 20.56 35.48
CA THR A 289 29.02 20.48 34.02
C THR A 289 28.50 19.11 33.59
N THR A 290 28.41 18.85 32.30
CA THR A 290 28.01 17.53 31.78
C THR A 290 29.06 16.96 30.87
N LYS A 291 29.42 15.69 31.06
CA LYS A 291 30.38 14.96 30.21
C LYS A 291 29.86 13.55 29.91
N ARG A 292 30.38 12.95 28.85
CA ARG A 292 30.27 11.51 28.61
C ARG A 292 31.30 10.77 29.47
N PRO A 293 31.05 9.53 29.82
CA PRO A 293 29.88 8.68 29.51
C PRO A 293 28.74 8.80 30.51
N TYR A 294 27.59 8.23 30.18
CA TYR A 294 26.58 7.85 31.16
C TYR A 294 26.83 6.43 31.62
N LEU A 295 27.01 6.25 32.90
CA LEU A 295 27.15 4.95 33.56
C LEU A 295 25.96 4.76 34.50
N GLU A 296 25.54 3.51 34.67
CA GLU A 296 24.49 3.17 35.60
C GLU A 296 24.82 3.61 37.02
N GLY A 297 23.86 4.24 37.70
CA GLY A 297 24.07 4.82 39.04
C GLY A 297 24.57 6.26 39.03
N ASN A 298 24.94 6.84 37.89
CA ASN A 298 25.23 8.28 37.77
C ASN A 298 23.98 9.06 37.44
N ILE A 299 23.99 10.38 37.76
CA ILE A 299 22.87 11.25 37.38
C ILE A 299 22.99 11.66 35.92
N PRO A 300 21.98 11.35 35.09
CA PRO A 300 22.01 11.73 33.68
C PRO A 300 21.90 13.27 33.54
N ALA A 301 22.50 13.81 32.49
CA ALA A 301 22.42 15.25 32.20
C ALA A 301 20.97 15.77 32.02
N LEU A 302 20.02 14.89 31.69
CA LEU A 302 18.58 15.23 31.63
C LEU A 302 18.02 15.69 32.99
N ASP A 303 18.59 15.25 34.09
CA ASP A 303 18.19 15.64 35.42
C ASP A 303 18.90 16.92 35.91
N TRP A 304 19.56 17.69 35.03
CA TRP A 304 20.29 18.89 35.32
C TRP A 304 19.52 19.86 36.24
N LYS A 305 18.32 20.23 35.84
CA LYS A 305 17.48 21.16 36.60
C LYS A 305 17.09 20.65 38.00
N ARG A 306 16.93 19.32 38.12
CA ARG A 306 16.60 18.69 39.42
C ARG A 306 17.79 18.68 40.37
N LYS A 307 19.01 18.63 39.81
CA LYS A 307 20.23 18.58 40.61
C LYS A 307 20.78 19.94 41.01
N LEU A 308 20.50 20.98 40.22
CA LEU A 308 20.84 22.34 40.58
C LEU A 308 20.18 22.76 41.90
N ASN A 309 20.92 23.54 42.69
CA ASN A 309 20.52 24.08 44.01
C ASN A 309 20.25 22.96 45.06
N THR A 310 20.69 21.72 44.82
CA THR A 310 20.78 20.71 45.87
C THR A 310 22.17 20.76 46.55
N VAL A 311 22.31 20.07 47.66
CA VAL A 311 23.55 20.04 48.43
C VAL A 311 24.39 18.82 48.09
N ALA A 312 25.70 18.98 47.96
CA ALA A 312 26.63 17.87 47.74
C ALA A 312 26.63 16.91 48.94
N ASP A 313 26.39 15.62 48.68
CA ASP A 313 26.33 14.54 49.68
C ASP A 313 27.73 14.06 50.15
N ARG A 314 28.74 14.38 49.35
CA ARG A 314 30.15 14.03 49.58
C ARG A 314 31.07 15.04 48.92
N ASN A 315 32.38 14.84 49.11
CA ASN A 315 33.40 15.59 48.35
C ASN A 315 33.49 15.01 46.94
N TYR A 316 33.61 15.91 45.96
CA TYR A 316 33.82 15.56 44.54
C TYR A 316 35.08 16.26 44.05
N ASN A 317 35.94 15.51 43.36
CA ASN A 317 37.02 16.05 42.57
C ASN A 317 36.55 16.48 41.20
N VAL A 318 37.38 17.22 40.46
CA VAL A 318 37.11 17.57 39.07
C VAL A 318 36.86 16.30 38.26
N ASP A 319 35.80 16.31 37.45
CA ASP A 319 35.33 15.19 36.61
C ASP A 319 34.69 14.01 37.37
N ASP A 320 34.57 14.04 38.68
CA ASP A 320 33.77 13.05 39.40
C ASP A 320 32.31 13.12 38.98
N PHE A 321 31.70 11.97 38.77
CA PHE A 321 30.26 11.85 38.46
C PHE A 321 29.44 12.19 39.71
N ILE A 322 28.49 13.08 39.55
CA ILE A 322 27.51 13.41 40.58
C ILE A 322 26.52 12.23 40.71
N LYS A 323 26.22 11.86 41.94
CA LYS A 323 25.33 10.74 42.27
C LYS A 323 24.10 11.23 43.05
#